data_fad74153148012f9adc4c8ed00b3a84d
#
_entry.id   fad74153148012f9adc4c8ed00b3a84d
#
_cell.length_a   1.000
_cell.length_b   1.000
_cell.length_c   1.000
_cell.angle_alpha   90.00
_cell.angle_beta   90.00
_cell.angle_gamma   90.00
#
_symmetry.space_group_name_H-M   'P 1'
#
loop_
_entity.id
_entity.type
_entity.pdbx_description
1 polymer ?
#
loop_
_entity_poly.entity_id
_entity_poly.type
_entity_poly.pdbx_seq_one_letter_code
_entity_poly.pdbx_strand_id
1 'polypeptide(L)'
;FSAAGAVIGLARTFVVDLGGGDAAYGVLFAAVFTGLALGIGFGPKIFAQFSRRRLFGASLAIAGFFLVLLALIANLVISIFIVVILGAFSGICWVTGFTMLGMEVHDEVRGRTFAFVQSLIRITLVAVLAIAPIIAATIGEHRYEFQNVKLDYNGAQITILIAGFIGLIIGIVSYRQMKDRPQVSLWSDVLAALQGELGAITGQSTDGIFISFEGGEGTGKSTQSKLLADWLRQEGETVTLSFEPGGTDLGKELRKILLGHETGQINPRAEALLYAADRAHHVDAVIRPALARGEVVINDRYMDSSI
;
A
#
# COMPACT_ATOMS: atom_id res chain seq x y z
N PHE A 1 4.42 15.56 4.31
CA PHE A 1 3.62 16.75 4.60
C PHE A 1 4.43 18.03 4.56
N SER A 2 5.61 18.08 5.19
CA SER A 2 6.50 19.24 5.10
C SER A 2 6.84 19.61 3.66
N ALA A 3 7.15 18.63 2.80
CA ALA A 3 7.43 18.85 1.39
C ALA A 3 6.21 19.42 0.63
N ALA A 4 5.01 18.89 0.89
CA ALA A 4 3.78 19.43 0.29
C ALA A 4 3.47 20.86 0.76
N GLY A 5 3.68 21.15 2.05
CA GLY A 5 3.56 22.50 2.61
C GLY A 5 4.52 23.49 1.97
N ALA A 6 5.78 23.07 1.73
CA ALA A 6 6.77 23.91 1.06
C ALA A 6 6.35 24.22 -0.39
N VAL A 7 5.86 23.24 -1.14
CA VAL A 7 5.35 23.45 -2.51
C VAL A 7 4.18 24.42 -2.52
N ILE A 8 3.19 24.22 -1.64
CA ILE A 8 2.01 25.10 -1.57
C ILE A 8 2.43 26.51 -1.18
N GLY A 9 3.30 26.68 -0.18
CA GLY A 9 3.76 27.98 0.32
C GLY A 9 4.60 28.75 -0.69
N LEU A 10 5.32 28.06 -1.57
CA LEU A 10 6.22 28.67 -2.56
C LEU A 10 5.69 28.63 -3.99
N ALA A 11 4.52 27.99 -4.22
CA ALA A 11 3.98 27.78 -5.56
C ALA A 11 3.77 29.09 -6.35
N ARG A 12 3.33 30.15 -5.70
CA ARG A 12 3.12 31.44 -6.36
C ARG A 12 4.44 32.06 -6.79
N THR A 13 5.42 32.13 -5.91
CA THR A 13 6.76 32.62 -6.20
C THR A 13 7.40 31.79 -7.33
N PHE A 14 7.35 30.47 -7.21
CA PHE A 14 7.85 29.55 -8.21
C PHE A 14 7.24 29.76 -9.60
N VAL A 15 5.92 29.98 -9.69
CA VAL A 15 5.23 30.21 -10.96
C VAL A 15 5.58 31.59 -11.57
N VAL A 16 5.68 32.61 -10.73
CA VAL A 16 6.08 33.96 -11.18
C VAL A 16 7.48 33.94 -11.76
N ASP A 17 8.40 33.23 -11.13
CA ASP A 17 9.79 33.10 -11.58
C ASP A 17 9.91 32.34 -12.91
N LEU A 18 8.96 31.46 -13.21
CA LEU A 18 8.84 30.77 -14.51
C LEU A 18 8.12 31.62 -15.58
N GLY A 19 7.84 32.91 -15.28
CA GLY A 19 7.14 33.80 -16.19
C GLY A 19 5.62 33.56 -16.25
N GLY A 20 5.05 32.81 -15.31
CA GLY A 20 3.63 32.56 -15.20
C GLY A 20 2.90 33.63 -14.38
N GLY A 21 1.62 33.88 -14.71
CA GLY A 21 0.73 34.72 -13.93
C GLY A 21 -0.17 33.94 -12.97
N ASP A 22 -1.15 34.62 -12.36
CA ASP A 22 -2.09 34.02 -11.41
C ASP A 22 -2.89 32.84 -12.02
N ALA A 23 -3.18 32.85 -13.33
CA ALA A 23 -3.81 31.74 -14.02
C ALA A 23 -2.93 30.48 -14.01
N ALA A 24 -1.62 30.64 -14.27
CA ALA A 24 -0.67 29.53 -14.23
C ALA A 24 -0.50 28.94 -12.83
N TYR A 25 -0.54 29.79 -11.79
CA TYR A 25 -0.60 29.35 -10.41
C TYR A 25 -1.85 28.48 -10.14
N GLY A 26 -3.04 28.92 -10.60
CA GLY A 26 -4.27 28.15 -10.47
C GLY A 26 -4.19 26.78 -11.17
N VAL A 27 -3.60 26.72 -12.37
CA VAL A 27 -3.40 25.46 -13.11
C VAL A 27 -2.44 24.51 -12.38
N LEU A 28 -1.33 25.04 -11.87
CA LEU A 28 -0.36 24.23 -11.11
C LEU A 28 -0.99 23.67 -9.83
N PHE A 29 -1.76 24.50 -9.13
CA PHE A 29 -2.48 24.09 -7.94
C PHE A 29 -3.53 23.02 -8.24
N ALA A 30 -4.32 23.18 -9.29
CA ALA A 30 -5.27 22.18 -9.77
C ALA A 30 -4.57 20.87 -10.15
N ALA A 31 -3.40 20.94 -10.77
CA ALA A 31 -2.59 19.78 -11.16
C ALA A 31 -2.15 18.94 -9.94
N VAL A 32 -1.72 19.60 -8.84
CA VAL A 32 -1.38 18.89 -7.58
C VAL A 32 -2.57 18.08 -7.07
N PHE A 33 -3.75 18.71 -6.98
CA PHE A 33 -4.94 18.05 -6.44
C PHE A 33 -5.50 17.00 -7.39
N THR A 34 -5.42 17.19 -8.70
CA THR A 34 -5.76 16.18 -9.69
C THR A 34 -4.87 14.94 -9.52
N GLY A 35 -3.56 15.14 -9.43
CA GLY A 35 -2.63 14.04 -9.14
C GLY A 35 -2.96 13.34 -7.82
N LEU A 36 -3.17 14.11 -6.74
CA LEU A 36 -3.54 13.57 -5.43
C LEU A 36 -4.81 12.70 -5.49
N ALA A 37 -5.85 13.19 -6.15
CA ALA A 37 -7.12 12.47 -6.32
C ALA A 37 -6.92 11.17 -7.11
N LEU A 38 -6.14 11.21 -8.20
CA LEU A 38 -5.79 10.01 -8.97
C LEU A 38 -5.01 9.00 -8.12
N GLY A 39 -4.04 9.46 -7.33
CA GLY A 39 -3.25 8.60 -6.44
C GLY A 39 -4.10 7.93 -5.37
N ILE A 40 -5.02 8.66 -4.74
CA ILE A 40 -5.93 8.12 -3.72
C ILE A 40 -6.93 7.14 -4.35
N GLY A 41 -7.52 7.48 -5.49
CA GLY A 41 -8.58 6.70 -6.10
C GLY A 41 -8.11 5.44 -6.82
N PHE A 42 -6.99 5.52 -7.53
CA PHE A 42 -6.47 4.42 -8.36
C PHE A 42 -5.27 3.70 -7.74
N GLY A 43 -4.48 4.38 -6.90
CA GLY A 43 -3.27 3.82 -6.31
C GLY A 43 -3.48 2.47 -5.61
N PRO A 44 -4.46 2.33 -4.69
CA PRO A 44 -4.71 1.06 -4.01
C PRO A 44 -5.14 -0.08 -4.95
N LYS A 45 -5.76 0.24 -6.09
CA LYS A 45 -6.18 -0.74 -7.10
C LYS A 45 -5.00 -1.20 -7.93
N ILE A 46 -4.20 -0.26 -8.47
CA ILE A 46 -3.03 -0.54 -9.32
C ILE A 46 -1.96 -1.30 -8.53
N PHE A 47 -1.74 -0.94 -7.27
CA PHE A 47 -0.70 -1.52 -6.44
C PHE A 47 -1.26 -2.51 -5.38
N ALA A 48 -2.38 -3.18 -5.67
CA ALA A 48 -3.04 -4.10 -4.74
C ALA A 48 -2.14 -5.25 -4.26
N GLN A 49 -1.24 -5.73 -5.13
CA GLN A 49 -0.30 -6.83 -4.84
C GLN A 49 0.97 -6.38 -4.09
N PHE A 50 1.20 -5.07 -3.99
CA PHE A 50 2.36 -4.56 -3.25
C PHE A 50 2.17 -4.66 -1.74
N SER A 51 3.24 -5.02 -1.03
CA SER A 51 3.29 -4.83 0.42
C SER A 51 3.07 -3.35 0.74
N ARG A 52 2.06 -3.05 1.57
CA ARG A 52 1.68 -1.67 1.93
C ARG A 52 2.85 -0.90 2.54
N ARG A 53 3.70 -1.57 3.33
CA ARG A 53 4.89 -0.97 3.93
C ARG A 53 5.91 -0.54 2.87
N ARG A 54 6.18 -1.41 1.90
CA ARG A 54 7.09 -1.11 0.78
C ARG A 54 6.53 -0.03 -0.13
N LEU A 55 5.22 -0.08 -0.43
CA LEU A 55 4.54 0.91 -1.24
C LEU A 55 4.59 2.30 -0.61
N PHE A 56 4.41 2.42 0.71
CA PHE A 56 4.54 3.68 1.44
C PHE A 56 5.92 4.31 1.26
N GLY A 57 6.99 3.55 1.51
CA GLY A 57 8.36 4.05 1.37
C GLY A 57 8.71 4.38 -0.09
N ALA A 58 8.31 3.53 -1.04
CA ALA A 58 8.56 3.75 -2.47
C ALA A 58 7.83 5.00 -2.99
N SER A 59 6.53 5.14 -2.68
CA SER A 59 5.76 6.31 -3.11
C SER A 59 6.28 7.62 -2.52
N LEU A 60 6.74 7.61 -1.26
CA LEU A 60 7.39 8.76 -0.65
C LEU A 60 8.72 9.11 -1.33
N ALA A 61 9.56 8.10 -1.65
CA ALA A 61 10.81 8.31 -2.37
C ALA A 61 10.59 8.86 -3.78
N ILE A 62 9.62 8.30 -4.52
CA ILE A 62 9.27 8.77 -5.86
C ILE A 62 8.71 10.20 -5.81
N ALA A 63 7.84 10.51 -4.86
CA ALA A 63 7.35 11.88 -4.66
C ALA A 63 8.50 12.85 -4.36
N GLY A 64 9.45 12.48 -3.48
CA GLY A 64 10.65 13.26 -3.22
C GLY A 64 11.51 13.46 -4.46
N PHE A 65 11.70 12.43 -5.29
CA PHE A 65 12.43 12.52 -6.55
C PHE A 65 11.78 13.52 -7.53
N PHE A 66 10.46 13.42 -7.73
CA PHE A 66 9.75 14.35 -8.60
C PHE A 66 9.75 15.79 -8.04
N LEU A 67 9.82 15.95 -6.73
CA LEU A 67 9.99 17.27 -6.13
C LEU A 67 11.37 17.87 -6.39
N VAL A 68 12.43 17.07 -6.36
CA VAL A 68 13.77 17.48 -6.80
C VAL A 68 13.76 17.85 -8.27
N LEU A 69 13.12 17.04 -9.11
CA LEU A 69 13.01 17.29 -10.54
C LEU A 69 12.23 18.58 -10.83
N LEU A 70 11.16 18.86 -10.09
CA LEU A 70 10.39 20.11 -10.19
C LEU A 70 11.25 21.33 -9.92
N ALA A 71 12.14 21.27 -8.92
CA ALA A 71 13.03 22.38 -8.57
C ALA A 71 14.09 22.65 -9.62
N LEU A 72 14.51 21.63 -10.39
CA LEU A 72 15.57 21.75 -11.41
C LEU A 72 15.06 22.20 -12.77
N ILE A 73 13.76 22.07 -13.04
CA ILE A 73 13.19 22.35 -14.36
C ILE A 73 12.56 23.74 -14.39
N ALA A 74 13.15 24.61 -15.21
CA ALA A 74 12.68 25.98 -15.43
C ALA A 74 11.66 26.08 -16.58
N ASN A 75 10.68 25.17 -16.67
CA ASN A 75 9.66 25.17 -17.71
C ASN A 75 8.28 24.88 -17.09
N LEU A 76 7.37 25.85 -17.20
CA LEU A 76 6.05 25.79 -16.58
C LEU A 76 5.21 24.59 -17.05
N VAL A 77 5.22 24.29 -18.36
CA VAL A 77 4.43 23.19 -18.92
C VAL A 77 4.92 21.84 -18.38
N ILE A 78 6.23 21.62 -18.39
CA ILE A 78 6.83 20.40 -17.86
C ILE A 78 6.56 20.30 -16.34
N SER A 79 6.65 21.42 -15.63
CA SER A 79 6.36 21.50 -14.19
C SER A 79 4.94 21.06 -13.85
N ILE A 80 3.94 21.39 -14.67
CA ILE A 80 2.55 20.94 -14.48
C ILE A 80 2.46 19.41 -14.55
N PHE A 81 3.09 18.76 -15.52
CA PHE A 81 3.10 17.29 -15.62
C PHE A 81 3.83 16.63 -14.44
N ILE A 82 4.98 17.19 -14.05
CA ILE A 82 5.74 16.70 -12.89
C ILE A 82 4.89 16.77 -11.63
N VAL A 83 4.16 17.87 -11.44
CA VAL A 83 3.33 18.10 -10.27
C VAL A 83 2.13 17.14 -10.22
N VAL A 84 1.53 16.76 -11.36
CA VAL A 84 0.50 15.71 -11.40
C VAL A 84 1.07 14.37 -10.88
N ILE A 85 2.25 13.98 -11.36
CA ILE A 85 2.91 12.74 -10.93
C ILE A 85 3.28 12.81 -9.45
N LEU A 86 3.87 13.91 -9.01
CA LEU A 86 4.18 14.19 -7.61
C LEU A 86 2.92 14.05 -6.73
N GLY A 87 1.81 14.66 -7.15
CA GLY A 87 0.53 14.56 -6.48
C GLY A 87 0.02 13.12 -6.39
N ALA A 88 0.11 12.37 -7.48
CA ALA A 88 -0.33 10.98 -7.52
C ALA A 88 0.43 10.10 -6.51
N PHE A 89 1.76 10.16 -6.50
CA PHE A 89 2.54 9.40 -5.52
C PHE A 89 2.37 9.91 -4.08
N SER A 90 2.13 11.20 -3.88
CA SER A 90 1.76 11.76 -2.58
C SER A 90 0.40 11.22 -2.09
N GLY A 91 -0.57 11.06 -3.01
CA GLY A 91 -1.88 10.45 -2.72
C GLY A 91 -1.79 8.97 -2.35
N ILE A 92 -0.96 8.20 -3.07
CA ILE A 92 -0.66 6.79 -2.74
C ILE A 92 -0.01 6.71 -1.36
N CYS A 93 0.98 7.54 -1.08
CA CYS A 93 1.64 7.60 0.22
C CYS A 93 0.64 7.92 1.34
N TRP A 94 -0.26 8.88 1.11
CA TRP A 94 -1.30 9.27 2.06
C TRP A 94 -2.22 8.09 2.41
N VAL A 95 -2.87 7.50 1.41
CA VAL A 95 -3.84 6.44 1.65
C VAL A 95 -3.19 5.19 2.24
N THR A 96 -1.98 4.85 1.79
CA THR A 96 -1.23 3.70 2.31
C THR A 96 -0.82 3.91 3.76
N GLY A 97 -0.34 5.11 4.12
CA GLY A 97 0.03 5.46 5.49
C GLY A 97 -1.13 5.38 6.47
N PHE A 98 -2.29 5.94 6.10
CA PHE A 98 -3.49 5.84 6.93
C PHE A 98 -4.04 4.42 7.05
N THR A 99 -3.97 3.64 5.98
CA THR A 99 -4.39 2.22 6.02
C THR A 99 -3.49 1.41 6.94
N MET A 100 -2.15 1.60 6.87
CA MET A 100 -1.22 0.92 7.77
C MET A 100 -1.47 1.29 9.23
N LEU A 101 -1.66 2.59 9.51
CA LEU A 101 -1.98 3.06 10.86
C LEU A 101 -3.26 2.40 11.38
N GLY A 102 -4.30 2.30 10.53
CA GLY A 102 -5.57 1.67 10.90
C GLY A 102 -5.47 0.17 11.20
N MET A 103 -4.49 -0.52 10.61
CA MET A 103 -4.29 -1.97 10.85
C MET A 103 -3.42 -2.28 12.07
N GLU A 104 -2.49 -1.38 12.44
CA GLU A 104 -1.55 -1.61 13.54
C GLU A 104 -2.10 -1.12 14.90
N VAL A 105 -3.11 -0.24 14.89
CA VAL A 105 -3.63 0.38 16.10
C VAL A 105 -4.87 -0.37 16.59
N HIS A 106 -4.86 -0.78 17.86
CA HIS A 106 -5.99 -1.44 18.52
C HIS A 106 -7.24 -0.55 18.52
N ASP A 107 -8.43 -1.16 18.40
CA ASP A 107 -9.71 -0.45 18.26
C ASP A 107 -9.98 0.56 19.39
N GLU A 108 -9.62 0.24 20.62
CA GLU A 108 -9.84 1.08 21.80
C GLU A 108 -9.14 2.44 21.73
N VAL A 109 -7.97 2.52 21.09
CA VAL A 109 -7.17 3.74 21.00
C VAL A 109 -7.12 4.34 19.58
N ARG A 110 -7.76 3.69 18.62
CA ARG A 110 -7.71 4.07 17.19
C ARG A 110 -8.13 5.52 16.96
N GLY A 111 -9.27 5.94 17.52
CA GLY A 111 -9.78 7.30 17.38
C GLY A 111 -8.81 8.36 17.91
N ARG A 112 -8.21 8.11 19.09
CA ARG A 112 -7.23 9.03 19.70
C ARG A 112 -5.94 9.13 18.88
N THR A 113 -5.44 7.99 18.38
CA THR A 113 -4.24 7.95 17.53
C THR A 113 -4.45 8.69 16.22
N PHE A 114 -5.59 8.48 15.54
CA PHE A 114 -5.92 9.22 14.31
C PHE A 114 -6.05 10.72 14.56
N ALA A 115 -6.72 11.13 15.65
CA ALA A 115 -6.84 12.54 16.01
C ALA A 115 -5.47 13.17 16.29
N PHE A 116 -4.59 12.48 17.00
CA PHE A 116 -3.24 12.94 17.27
C PHE A 116 -2.42 13.10 15.98
N VAL A 117 -2.39 12.09 15.11
CA VAL A 117 -1.68 12.14 13.83
C VAL A 117 -2.22 13.27 12.94
N GLN A 118 -3.55 13.43 12.84
CA GLN A 118 -4.18 14.53 12.09
C GLN A 118 -3.78 15.90 12.65
N SER A 119 -3.73 16.06 13.96
CA SER A 119 -3.30 17.29 14.60
C SER A 119 -1.83 17.60 14.30
N LEU A 120 -0.96 16.58 14.40
CA LEU A 120 0.46 16.72 14.08
C LEU A 120 0.68 17.11 12.61
N ILE A 121 -0.06 16.51 11.69
CA ILE A 121 -0.02 16.86 10.27
C ILE A 121 -0.41 18.32 10.06
N ARG A 122 -1.51 18.79 10.69
CA ARG A 122 -1.95 20.18 10.56
C ARG A 122 -0.93 21.17 11.12
N ILE A 123 -0.38 20.89 12.30
CA ILE A 123 0.65 21.73 12.92
C ILE A 123 1.88 21.80 12.01
N THR A 124 2.34 20.65 11.49
CA THR A 124 3.49 20.60 10.58
C THR A 124 3.21 21.37 9.30
N LEU A 125 2.01 21.24 8.72
CA LEU A 125 1.62 21.97 7.52
C LEU A 125 1.66 23.48 7.74
N VAL A 126 1.04 23.97 8.82
CA VAL A 126 1.03 25.40 9.18
C VAL A 126 2.46 25.92 9.42
N ALA A 127 3.27 25.16 10.16
CA ALA A 127 4.65 25.54 10.43
C ALA A 127 5.47 25.67 9.13
N VAL A 128 5.35 24.71 8.22
CA VAL A 128 6.09 24.74 6.95
C VAL A 128 5.57 25.82 6.01
N LEU A 129 4.26 26.07 5.96
CA LEU A 129 3.68 27.19 5.20
C LEU A 129 4.22 28.55 5.66
N ALA A 130 4.47 28.70 6.96
CA ALA A 130 5.06 29.91 7.50
C ALA A 130 6.58 30.00 7.29
N ILE A 131 7.29 28.90 7.49
CA ILE A 131 8.77 28.86 7.48
C ILE A 131 9.33 28.82 6.06
N ALA A 132 8.73 28.10 5.12
CA ALA A 132 9.28 27.90 3.78
C ALA A 132 9.46 29.25 3.01
N PRO A 133 8.52 30.20 3.01
CA PRO A 133 8.76 31.53 2.39
C PRO A 133 9.87 32.30 3.07
N ILE A 134 10.04 32.19 4.39
CA ILE A 134 11.11 32.87 5.13
C ILE A 134 12.48 32.30 4.69
N ILE A 135 12.60 30.97 4.60
CA ILE A 135 13.82 30.31 4.10
C ILE A 135 14.11 30.76 2.67
N ALA A 136 13.10 30.76 1.80
CA ALA A 136 13.26 31.20 0.42
C ALA A 136 13.73 32.66 0.33
N ALA A 137 13.16 33.55 1.17
CA ALA A 137 13.56 34.95 1.20
C ALA A 137 14.98 35.16 1.74
N THR A 138 15.43 34.37 2.72
CA THR A 138 16.79 34.46 3.26
C THR A 138 17.84 33.91 2.30
N ILE A 139 17.48 32.92 1.49
CA ILE A 139 18.36 32.38 0.45
C ILE A 139 18.54 33.41 -0.68
N GLY A 140 17.45 34.10 -1.07
CA GLY A 140 17.49 35.13 -2.10
C GLY A 140 17.75 34.61 -3.51
N GLU A 141 18.13 35.50 -4.42
CA GLU A 141 18.43 35.15 -5.82
C GLU A 141 19.94 34.87 -5.96
N HIS A 142 20.27 33.71 -6.56
CA HIS A 142 21.65 33.33 -6.85
C HIS A 142 21.80 33.11 -8.36
N ARG A 143 22.64 33.95 -9.00
CA ARG A 143 23.00 33.81 -10.42
C ARG A 143 24.33 33.08 -10.53
N TYR A 144 24.30 31.93 -11.14
CA TYR A 144 25.49 31.19 -11.51
C TYR A 144 25.70 31.27 -13.03
N GLU A 145 26.71 32.01 -13.47
CA GLU A 145 27.15 32.02 -14.88
C GLU A 145 28.25 30.98 -15.05
N PHE A 146 27.96 29.87 -15.72
CA PHE A 146 28.96 28.86 -16.06
C PHE A 146 29.04 28.75 -17.61
N GLN A 147 30.15 29.24 -18.15
CA GLN A 147 30.55 29.21 -19.59
C GLN A 147 29.43 29.62 -20.56
N ASN A 148 28.39 29.59 -20.77
CA ASN A 148 27.31 30.00 -21.67
C ASN A 148 25.91 29.59 -21.18
N VAL A 149 25.84 28.97 -20.02
CA VAL A 149 24.56 28.59 -19.39
C VAL A 149 24.33 29.52 -18.21
N LYS A 150 23.30 30.35 -18.31
CA LYS A 150 22.81 31.15 -17.18
C LYS A 150 21.82 30.33 -16.42
N LEU A 151 22.20 29.91 -15.23
CA LEU A 151 21.33 29.21 -14.28
C LEU A 151 20.90 30.23 -13.20
N ASP A 152 19.72 30.78 -13.36
CA ASP A 152 19.11 31.65 -12.35
C ASP A 152 18.29 30.75 -11.40
N TYR A 153 18.85 30.45 -10.24
CA TYR A 153 18.12 29.77 -9.18
C TYR A 153 17.71 30.76 -8.11
N ASN A 154 16.43 30.80 -7.82
CA ASN A 154 15.93 31.63 -6.74
C ASN A 154 15.70 30.81 -5.45
N GLY A 155 15.49 31.52 -4.34
CA GLY A 155 15.32 30.92 -3.03
C GLY A 155 14.15 29.93 -2.95
N ALA A 156 13.09 30.11 -3.76
CA ALA A 156 11.96 29.18 -3.81
C ALA A 156 12.37 27.83 -4.40
N GLN A 157 13.09 27.83 -5.53
CA GLN A 157 13.59 26.60 -6.16
C GLN A 157 14.56 25.85 -5.26
N ILE A 158 15.48 26.55 -4.60
CA ILE A 158 16.45 25.95 -3.67
C ILE A 158 15.72 25.36 -2.46
N THR A 159 14.72 26.04 -1.92
CA THR A 159 13.92 25.52 -0.81
C THR A 159 13.13 24.26 -1.19
N ILE A 160 12.52 24.24 -2.38
CA ILE A 160 11.83 23.06 -2.93
C ILE A 160 12.83 21.92 -3.16
N LEU A 161 14.03 22.22 -3.66
CA LEU A 161 15.09 21.24 -3.86
C LEU A 161 15.51 20.56 -2.54
N ILE A 162 15.74 21.35 -1.48
CA ILE A 162 16.08 20.84 -0.16
C ILE A 162 14.94 19.97 0.38
N ALA A 163 13.69 20.42 0.29
CA ALA A 163 12.53 19.66 0.71
C ALA A 163 12.40 18.33 -0.06
N GLY A 164 12.69 18.35 -1.37
CA GLY A 164 12.71 17.17 -2.22
C GLY A 164 13.78 16.16 -1.82
N PHE A 165 15.01 16.60 -1.55
CA PHE A 165 16.07 15.73 -1.06
C PHE A 165 15.74 15.11 0.30
N ILE A 166 15.20 15.88 1.23
CA ILE A 166 14.76 15.37 2.53
C ILE A 166 13.68 14.30 2.34
N GLY A 167 12.67 14.57 1.49
CA GLY A 167 11.60 13.63 1.17
C GLY A 167 12.13 12.35 0.53
N LEU A 168 13.06 12.46 -0.42
CA LEU A 168 13.72 11.34 -1.09
C LEU A 168 14.50 10.46 -0.10
N ILE A 169 15.32 11.08 0.75
CA ILE A 169 16.13 10.36 1.76
C ILE A 169 15.21 9.62 2.74
N ILE A 170 14.20 10.31 3.29
CA ILE A 170 13.24 9.69 4.21
C ILE A 170 12.49 8.55 3.52
N GLY A 171 12.09 8.72 2.25
CA GLY A 171 11.42 7.67 1.47
C GLY A 171 12.31 6.44 1.28
N ILE A 172 13.58 6.62 0.92
CA ILE A 172 14.56 5.53 0.76
C ILE A 172 14.81 4.83 2.10
N VAL A 173 14.98 5.57 3.18
CA VAL A 173 15.20 5.01 4.52
C VAL A 173 13.96 4.21 4.96
N SER A 174 12.75 4.79 4.83
CA SER A 174 11.50 4.10 5.11
C SER A 174 11.36 2.81 4.30
N TYR A 175 11.65 2.87 3.00
CA TYR A 175 11.61 1.69 2.14
C TYR A 175 12.58 0.60 2.59
N ARG A 176 13.79 0.98 3.01
CA ARG A 176 14.80 0.03 3.51
C ARG A 176 14.47 -0.57 4.87
N GLN A 177 13.87 0.21 5.76
CA GLN A 177 13.50 -0.25 7.11
C GLN A 177 12.25 -1.13 7.11
N MET A 178 11.34 -0.91 6.16
CA MET A 178 10.06 -1.64 6.06
C MET A 178 10.12 -2.86 5.13
N LYS A 179 11.28 -3.54 5.02
CA LYS A 179 11.45 -4.75 4.20
C LYS A 179 10.78 -5.97 4.83
N ASP A 180 9.56 -6.28 4.41
CA ASP A 180 8.86 -7.51 4.82
C ASP A 180 9.35 -8.77 4.07
N ARG A 181 10.00 -8.60 2.90
CA ARG A 181 10.50 -9.70 2.06
C ARG A 181 11.91 -9.36 1.53
N PRO A 182 12.98 -9.89 2.12
CA PRO A 182 14.36 -9.48 1.79
C PRO A 182 14.87 -9.89 0.41
N GLN A 183 14.17 -10.76 -0.32
CA GLN A 183 14.67 -11.35 -1.58
C GLN A 183 13.94 -10.90 -2.85
N VAL A 184 12.93 -10.04 -2.78
CA VAL A 184 12.14 -9.63 -3.96
C VAL A 184 12.54 -8.21 -4.38
N SER A 185 12.93 -8.03 -5.65
CA SER A 185 13.32 -6.72 -6.19
C SER A 185 12.08 -5.86 -6.47
N LEU A 186 12.24 -4.50 -6.47
CA LEU A 186 11.15 -3.58 -6.86
C LEU A 186 10.64 -3.85 -8.27
N TRP A 187 11.55 -4.16 -9.20
CA TRP A 187 11.19 -4.43 -10.59
C TRP A 187 10.33 -5.68 -10.74
N SER A 188 10.57 -6.73 -9.94
CA SER A 188 9.72 -7.91 -9.97
C SER A 188 8.32 -7.63 -9.40
N ASP A 189 8.21 -6.78 -8.36
CA ASP A 189 6.91 -6.37 -7.83
C ASP A 189 6.15 -5.49 -8.84
N VAL A 190 6.84 -4.55 -9.50
CA VAL A 190 6.24 -3.70 -10.57
C VAL A 190 5.83 -4.55 -11.77
N LEU A 191 6.68 -5.47 -12.21
CA LEU A 191 6.36 -6.36 -13.34
C LEU A 191 5.17 -7.28 -12.99
N ALA A 192 5.14 -7.83 -11.78
CA ALA A 192 4.03 -8.66 -11.31
C ALA A 192 2.72 -7.88 -11.24
N ALA A 193 2.76 -6.61 -10.77
CA ALA A 193 1.59 -5.74 -10.75
C ALA A 193 1.07 -5.44 -12.16
N LEU A 194 1.98 -5.11 -13.09
CA LEU A 194 1.63 -4.87 -14.50
C LEU A 194 1.13 -6.14 -15.20
N GLN A 195 1.72 -7.29 -14.90
CA GLN A 195 1.30 -8.59 -15.45
C GLN A 195 -0.03 -9.04 -14.84
N GLY A 196 -0.28 -8.79 -13.56
CA GLY A 196 -1.54 -9.06 -12.89
C GLY A 196 -2.70 -8.25 -13.47
N GLU A 197 -2.49 -6.96 -13.81
CA GLU A 197 -3.51 -6.15 -14.51
C GLU A 197 -3.73 -6.65 -15.96
N LEU A 198 -2.67 -7.01 -16.68
CA LEU A 198 -2.80 -7.60 -18.00
C LEU A 198 -3.52 -8.97 -17.94
N GLY A 199 -3.26 -9.79 -16.91
CA GLY A 199 -3.95 -11.04 -16.65
C GLY A 199 -5.44 -10.84 -16.33
N ALA A 200 -5.78 -9.81 -15.54
CA ALA A 200 -7.16 -9.45 -15.23
C ALA A 200 -7.94 -8.93 -16.47
N ILE A 201 -7.25 -8.19 -17.36
CA ILE A 201 -7.82 -7.71 -18.64
C ILE A 201 -7.99 -8.87 -19.64
N THR A 202 -7.12 -9.88 -19.60
CA THR A 202 -7.17 -11.05 -20.48
C THR A 202 -8.01 -12.21 -19.92
N GLY A 203 -8.61 -12.05 -18.73
CA GLY A 203 -9.45 -13.07 -18.11
C GLY A 203 -8.70 -14.30 -17.57
N GLN A 204 -7.37 -14.26 -17.52
CA GLN A 204 -6.55 -15.30 -16.92
C GLN A 204 -6.08 -14.86 -15.54
N SER A 205 -6.93 -15.03 -14.52
CA SER A 205 -6.50 -15.06 -13.13
C SER A 205 -5.65 -16.32 -12.91
N THR A 206 -4.35 -16.14 -12.71
CA THR A 206 -3.43 -17.25 -12.36
C THR A 206 -3.44 -17.57 -10.87
N ASP A 207 -4.14 -16.78 -10.07
CA ASP A 207 -4.28 -16.98 -8.63
C ASP A 207 -5.57 -17.73 -8.34
N GLY A 208 -5.47 -18.87 -7.67
CA GLY A 208 -6.62 -19.63 -7.19
C GLY A 208 -7.44 -18.82 -6.17
N ILE A 209 -8.69 -19.19 -6.00
CA ILE A 209 -9.63 -18.56 -5.06
C ILE A 209 -9.77 -19.44 -3.82
N PHE A 210 -9.66 -18.85 -2.62
CA PHE A 210 -9.92 -19.54 -1.36
C PHE A 210 -11.26 -19.10 -0.78
N ILE A 211 -12.16 -20.08 -0.53
CA ILE A 211 -13.49 -19.88 0.04
C ILE A 211 -13.59 -20.71 1.32
N SER A 212 -13.86 -20.08 2.45
CA SER A 212 -14.09 -20.75 3.72
C SER A 212 -15.56 -20.67 4.15
N PHE A 213 -16.12 -21.79 4.58
CA PHE A 213 -17.45 -21.87 5.17
C PHE A 213 -17.33 -21.91 6.68
N GLU A 214 -17.84 -20.88 7.35
CA GLU A 214 -17.82 -20.74 8.79
C GLU A 214 -19.23 -20.70 9.39
N GLY A 215 -19.37 -21.03 10.67
CA GLY A 215 -20.64 -20.97 11.38
C GLY A 215 -20.83 -22.11 12.39
N GLY A 216 -21.90 -22.06 13.18
CA GLY A 216 -22.22 -23.04 14.21
C GLY A 216 -22.50 -24.46 13.69
N GLU A 217 -22.62 -25.45 14.59
CA GLU A 217 -23.01 -26.80 14.22
C GLU A 217 -24.44 -26.85 13.65
N GLY A 218 -24.67 -27.72 12.69
CA GLY A 218 -25.99 -27.89 12.07
C GLY A 218 -26.43 -26.79 11.09
N THR A 219 -25.63 -25.74 10.84
CA THR A 219 -25.99 -24.63 9.90
C THR A 219 -25.89 -25.00 8.43
N GLY A 220 -25.52 -26.24 8.10
CA GLY A 220 -25.45 -26.72 6.71
C GLY A 220 -24.16 -26.43 5.97
N LYS A 221 -23.10 -25.98 6.65
CA LYS A 221 -21.78 -25.68 6.01
C LYS A 221 -21.29 -26.75 5.06
N SER A 222 -21.20 -27.99 5.53
CA SER A 222 -20.71 -29.13 4.74
C SER A 222 -21.61 -29.47 3.54
N THR A 223 -22.91 -29.15 3.63
CA THR A 223 -23.83 -29.31 2.52
C THR A 223 -23.62 -28.21 1.49
N GLN A 224 -23.53 -26.95 1.94
CA GLN A 224 -23.36 -25.79 1.05
C GLN A 224 -21.97 -25.78 0.38
N SER A 225 -20.92 -26.17 1.11
CA SER A 225 -19.57 -26.28 0.52
C SER A 225 -19.51 -27.33 -0.59
N LYS A 226 -20.19 -28.48 -0.42
CA LYS A 226 -20.30 -29.51 -1.47
C LYS A 226 -21.11 -29.02 -2.66
N LEU A 227 -22.29 -28.41 -2.44
CA LEU A 227 -23.12 -27.87 -3.51
C LEU A 227 -22.38 -26.80 -4.34
N LEU A 228 -21.67 -25.91 -3.67
CA LEU A 228 -20.87 -24.91 -4.35
C LEU A 228 -19.71 -25.55 -5.15
N ALA A 229 -19.02 -26.54 -4.57
CA ALA A 229 -17.95 -27.25 -5.26
C ALA A 229 -18.47 -27.97 -6.52
N ASP A 230 -19.61 -28.61 -6.43
CA ASP A 230 -20.21 -29.34 -7.54
C ASP A 230 -20.72 -28.38 -8.64
N TRP A 231 -21.30 -27.24 -8.25
CA TRP A 231 -21.71 -26.22 -9.19
C TRP A 231 -20.51 -25.61 -9.95
N LEU A 232 -19.45 -25.21 -9.23
CA LEU A 232 -18.23 -24.69 -9.87
C LEU A 232 -17.57 -25.68 -10.81
N ARG A 233 -17.57 -26.98 -10.46
CA ARG A 233 -17.06 -28.03 -11.36
C ARG A 233 -17.90 -28.17 -12.63
N GLN A 234 -19.23 -27.99 -12.54
CA GLN A 234 -20.12 -27.97 -13.72
C GLN A 234 -19.88 -26.76 -14.61
N GLU A 235 -19.48 -25.62 -14.02
CA GLU A 235 -19.08 -24.41 -14.76
C GLU A 235 -17.65 -24.52 -15.37
N GLY A 236 -16.94 -25.63 -15.13
CA GLY A 236 -15.62 -25.91 -15.71
C GLY A 236 -14.44 -25.52 -14.83
N GLU A 237 -14.67 -25.11 -13.57
CA GLU A 237 -13.61 -24.76 -12.64
C GLU A 237 -12.97 -26.01 -12.01
N THR A 238 -11.65 -25.95 -11.78
CA THR A 238 -10.95 -26.96 -10.99
C THR A 238 -11.09 -26.64 -9.50
N VAL A 239 -11.76 -27.53 -8.75
CA VAL A 239 -12.12 -27.28 -7.36
C VAL A 239 -11.50 -28.31 -6.43
N THR A 240 -10.69 -27.84 -5.46
CA THR A 240 -10.24 -28.60 -4.31
C THR A 240 -11.17 -28.36 -3.12
N LEU A 241 -11.93 -29.39 -2.72
CA LEU A 241 -12.78 -29.36 -1.53
C LEU A 241 -12.04 -29.99 -0.36
N SER A 242 -11.92 -29.25 0.75
CA SER A 242 -11.26 -29.71 1.98
C SER A 242 -11.99 -29.24 3.24
N PHE A 243 -11.48 -29.62 4.42
CA PHE A 243 -12.10 -29.29 5.71
C PHE A 243 -11.05 -29.25 6.82
N GLU A 244 -11.36 -28.54 7.91
CA GLU A 244 -10.55 -28.49 9.14
C GLU A 244 -11.40 -28.80 10.38
N PRO A 245 -10.82 -29.48 11.39
CA PRO A 245 -9.53 -30.20 11.34
C PRO A 245 -9.67 -31.53 10.60
N GLY A 246 -8.56 -32.00 9.98
CA GLY A 246 -8.50 -33.36 9.43
C GLY A 246 -8.40 -33.45 7.92
N GLY A 247 -8.12 -32.36 7.19
CA GLY A 247 -7.97 -32.31 5.74
C GLY A 247 -6.72 -33.04 5.17
N THR A 248 -5.81 -33.46 6.03
CA THR A 248 -4.58 -34.21 5.69
C THR A 248 -4.47 -35.50 6.52
N ASP A 249 -3.52 -36.36 6.18
CA ASP A 249 -3.32 -37.58 6.98
C ASP A 249 -2.85 -37.27 8.40
N LEU A 250 -1.93 -36.32 8.58
CA LEU A 250 -1.59 -35.81 9.91
C LEU A 250 -2.79 -35.16 10.58
N GLY A 251 -3.58 -34.40 9.84
CA GLY A 251 -4.79 -33.76 10.35
C GLY A 251 -5.83 -34.74 10.85
N LYS A 252 -5.97 -35.91 10.22
CA LYS A 252 -6.86 -36.99 10.69
C LYS A 252 -6.45 -37.49 12.07
N GLU A 253 -5.15 -37.65 12.32
CA GLU A 253 -4.64 -38.05 13.63
C GLU A 253 -4.85 -36.93 14.67
N LEU A 254 -4.58 -35.70 14.33
CA LEU A 254 -4.86 -34.54 15.22
C LEU A 254 -6.36 -34.42 15.54
N ARG A 255 -7.23 -34.65 14.55
CA ARG A 255 -8.69 -34.66 14.75
C ARG A 255 -9.13 -35.72 15.74
N LYS A 256 -8.51 -36.94 15.73
CA LYS A 256 -8.81 -37.98 16.72
C LYS A 256 -8.46 -37.51 18.13
N ILE A 257 -7.34 -36.82 18.28
CA ILE A 257 -6.92 -36.27 19.59
C ILE A 257 -7.88 -35.18 20.04
N LEU A 258 -8.23 -34.23 19.15
CA LEU A 258 -9.06 -33.05 19.44
C LEU A 258 -10.50 -33.41 19.73
N LEU A 259 -11.08 -34.37 19.00
CA LEU A 259 -12.51 -34.74 19.09
C LEU A 259 -12.74 -36.10 19.74
N GLY A 260 -11.67 -36.85 20.08
CA GLY A 260 -11.75 -38.16 20.67
C GLY A 260 -12.02 -38.10 22.17
N HIS A 261 -12.88 -38.98 22.66
CA HIS A 261 -13.16 -39.10 24.09
C HIS A 261 -12.04 -39.80 24.89
N GLU A 262 -11.07 -40.42 24.19
CA GLU A 262 -10.01 -41.22 24.80
C GLU A 262 -8.87 -40.35 25.40
N THR A 263 -8.71 -39.13 24.97
CA THR A 263 -7.63 -38.23 25.38
C THR A 263 -7.95 -37.45 26.68
N GLY A 264 -9.16 -37.56 27.21
CA GLY A 264 -9.60 -36.80 28.37
C GLY A 264 -9.76 -35.30 28.07
N GLN A 265 -9.81 -34.46 29.11
CA GLN A 265 -9.89 -33.00 28.91
C GLN A 265 -8.55 -32.43 28.52
N ILE A 266 -8.48 -31.84 27.32
CA ILE A 266 -7.29 -31.12 26.81
C ILE A 266 -7.33 -29.70 27.38
N ASN A 267 -6.17 -29.19 27.83
CA ASN A 267 -6.05 -27.81 28.27
C ASN A 267 -6.32 -26.85 27.05
N PRO A 268 -7.09 -25.75 27.21
CA PRO A 268 -7.46 -24.86 26.11
C PRO A 268 -6.27 -24.34 25.28
N ARG A 269 -5.13 -24.09 25.93
CA ARG A 269 -3.90 -23.68 25.19
C ARG A 269 -3.34 -24.82 24.34
N ALA A 270 -3.35 -26.05 24.83
CA ALA A 270 -2.90 -27.21 24.07
C ALA A 270 -3.86 -27.51 22.92
N GLU A 271 -5.15 -27.38 23.12
CA GLU A 271 -6.18 -27.53 22.11
C GLU A 271 -5.98 -26.50 20.97
N ALA A 272 -5.81 -25.21 21.29
CA ALA A 272 -5.54 -24.16 20.33
C ALA A 272 -4.26 -24.41 19.52
N LEU A 273 -3.19 -24.94 20.14
CA LEU A 273 -1.95 -25.29 19.46
C LEU A 273 -2.12 -26.48 18.51
N LEU A 274 -2.94 -27.48 18.87
CA LEU A 274 -3.25 -28.62 18.00
C LEU A 274 -4.05 -28.18 16.77
N TYR A 275 -5.05 -27.29 16.93
CA TYR A 275 -5.74 -26.68 15.78
C TYR A 275 -4.79 -25.87 14.90
N ALA A 276 -3.87 -25.11 15.51
CA ALA A 276 -2.87 -24.34 14.75
C ALA A 276 -1.90 -25.23 13.99
N ALA A 277 -1.49 -26.39 14.58
CA ALA A 277 -0.62 -27.36 13.92
C ALA A 277 -1.31 -28.04 12.74
N ASP A 278 -2.59 -28.47 12.89
CA ASP A 278 -3.40 -29.01 11.79
C ASP A 278 -3.48 -28.02 10.64
N ARG A 279 -3.84 -26.78 10.95
CA ARG A 279 -3.96 -25.70 9.94
C ARG A 279 -2.66 -25.41 9.23
N ALA A 280 -1.55 -25.27 9.96
CA ALA A 280 -0.25 -24.98 9.35
C ALA A 280 0.13 -26.06 8.34
N HIS A 281 -0.06 -27.33 8.70
CA HIS A 281 0.22 -28.44 7.81
C HIS A 281 -0.75 -28.50 6.61
N HIS A 282 -2.05 -28.29 6.85
CA HIS A 282 -3.08 -28.27 5.80
C HIS A 282 -2.85 -27.15 4.78
N VAL A 283 -2.48 -25.96 5.24
CA VAL A 283 -2.16 -24.83 4.36
C VAL A 283 -0.98 -25.17 3.45
N ASP A 284 0.09 -25.72 3.98
CA ASP A 284 1.28 -26.04 3.18
C ASP A 284 1.09 -27.27 2.27
N ALA A 285 0.37 -28.29 2.73
CA ALA A 285 0.22 -29.54 2.00
C ALA A 285 -0.91 -29.50 0.95
N VAL A 286 -1.97 -28.73 1.16
CA VAL A 286 -3.19 -28.76 0.34
C VAL A 286 -3.54 -27.38 -0.23
N ILE A 287 -3.76 -26.39 0.64
CA ILE A 287 -4.35 -25.10 0.22
C ILE A 287 -3.41 -24.34 -0.70
N ARG A 288 -2.17 -24.10 -0.25
CA ARG A 288 -1.19 -23.31 -1.00
C ARG A 288 -0.82 -23.91 -2.36
N PRO A 289 -0.58 -25.24 -2.48
CA PRO A 289 -0.33 -25.86 -3.78
C PRO A 289 -1.53 -25.79 -4.72
N ALA A 290 -2.77 -25.95 -4.23
CA ALA A 290 -3.97 -25.86 -5.05
C ALA A 290 -4.19 -24.43 -5.57
N LEU A 291 -4.04 -23.42 -4.71
CA LEU A 291 -4.10 -22.02 -5.11
C LEU A 291 -3.01 -21.66 -6.14
N ALA A 292 -1.80 -22.18 -5.98
CA ALA A 292 -0.71 -21.96 -6.93
C ALA A 292 -0.97 -22.58 -8.32
N ARG A 293 -1.84 -23.59 -8.41
CA ARG A 293 -2.32 -24.16 -9.68
C ARG A 293 -3.51 -23.40 -10.27
N GLY A 294 -3.98 -22.34 -9.62
CA GLY A 294 -5.15 -21.57 -10.05
C GLY A 294 -6.49 -22.23 -9.71
N GLU A 295 -6.53 -23.20 -8.79
CA GLU A 295 -7.75 -23.91 -8.40
C GLU A 295 -8.61 -23.08 -7.43
N VAL A 296 -9.92 -23.32 -7.44
CA VAL A 296 -10.80 -22.85 -6.39
C VAL A 296 -10.74 -23.80 -5.21
N VAL A 297 -10.23 -23.33 -4.07
CA VAL A 297 -10.15 -24.11 -2.82
C VAL A 297 -11.36 -23.75 -1.95
N ILE A 298 -12.19 -24.74 -1.67
CA ILE A 298 -13.33 -24.59 -0.76
C ILE A 298 -13.01 -25.38 0.50
N ASN A 299 -13.06 -24.68 1.67
CA ASN A 299 -12.75 -25.27 2.95
C ASN A 299 -13.96 -25.20 3.90
N ASP A 300 -14.34 -26.34 4.46
CA ASP A 300 -15.38 -26.43 5.49
C ASP A 300 -14.70 -26.24 6.86
N ARG A 301 -14.87 -25.06 7.43
CA ARG A 301 -14.22 -24.50 8.63
C ARG A 301 -12.77 -24.06 8.39
N TYR A 302 -12.39 -22.95 9.02
CA TYR A 302 -11.04 -22.41 9.02
C TYR A 302 -10.74 -21.70 10.35
N MET A 303 -10.46 -20.39 10.35
CA MET A 303 -9.99 -19.69 11.55
C MET A 303 -11.05 -19.53 12.63
N ASP A 304 -12.26 -19.14 12.27
CA ASP A 304 -13.31 -18.76 13.25
C ASP A 304 -13.84 -19.96 14.03
N SER A 305 -13.69 -21.16 13.49
CA SER A 305 -14.10 -22.40 14.18
C SER A 305 -13.09 -22.93 15.20
N SER A 306 -11.95 -22.25 15.36
CA SER A 306 -10.85 -22.64 16.27
C SER A 306 -10.63 -21.66 17.42
N ILE A 307 -11.53 -20.68 17.60
CA ILE A 307 -11.47 -19.63 18.64
C ILE A 307 -12.36 -20.01 19.83
#